data_bbeffd6e16bb1c39d880d941f917379e
#
_entry.id   bbeffd6e16bb1c39d880d941f917379e
#
_cell.length_a   1.000
_cell.length_b   1.000
_cell.length_c   1.000
_cell.angle_alpha   90.00
_cell.angle_beta   90.00
_cell.angle_gamma   90.00
#
_symmetry.space_group_name_H-M   'P 1'
#
loop_
_entity.id
_entity.type
_entity.pdbx_description
1 polymer ?
#
loop_
_entity_poly.entity_id
_entity_poly.type
_entity_poly.pdbx_seq_one_letter_code
_entity_poly.pdbx_strand_id
1 'polypeptide(L)'
;MRISRSTIEARNGVLRDLLVRKGALEPWDRRICSEATVNDLDLLAIRDTLQRMGLFSPEIGVEPYLSPERQLSPFVPSLCLRESLTGTVRPRNFAILLFGRETQRFVPGAFSIFSTYHGTDRSDSYASRQEIAGTLIEQTRRLTDSLEAQSYIVFDKTDPSLPNVITYPMRALYEAMGNALAHRDYEQYDPIRITAFADRIEVNSPGGLPIGVDPEAFRTGHAGAKWRNQALAWFFSRLQFAQAEGQGIGTILRVMREEGYPAPTISSNEHQVSLVLPAHPRHVAMTRRISEALQKYDSSTQSSWP
;
A
#
# COMPACT_ATOMS: atom_id res chain seq x y z
N MET A 1 28.87 12.61 -2.66
CA MET A 1 28.37 11.83 -1.53
C MET A 1 29.18 10.55 -1.41
N ARG A 2 29.51 10.10 -0.18
CA ARG A 2 30.31 8.88 0.03
C ARG A 2 29.40 7.78 0.60
N ILE A 3 29.18 6.72 -0.14
CA ILE A 3 28.50 5.51 0.32
C ILE A 3 29.53 4.41 0.28
N SER A 4 29.87 3.83 1.45
CA SER A 4 30.98 2.89 1.57
C SER A 4 32.32 3.55 1.16
N ARG A 5 33.10 2.94 0.28
CA ARG A 5 34.38 3.45 -0.22
C ARG A 5 34.30 4.18 -1.57
N SER A 6 33.12 4.33 -2.14
CA SER A 6 32.93 5.01 -3.42
C SER A 6 32.11 6.29 -3.29
N THR A 7 32.40 7.25 -4.15
CA THR A 7 31.60 8.46 -4.32
C THR A 7 30.67 8.24 -5.49
N ILE A 8 29.36 8.39 -5.28
CA ILE A 8 28.35 8.31 -6.32
C ILE A 8 27.61 9.65 -6.45
N GLU A 9 27.11 9.93 -7.64
CA GLU A 9 26.23 11.07 -7.88
C GLU A 9 24.90 10.86 -7.18
N ALA A 10 24.38 11.93 -6.56
CA ALA A 10 23.08 11.89 -5.88
C ALA A 10 21.97 12.09 -6.90
N ARG A 11 21.48 11.00 -7.49
CA ARG A 11 20.38 10.94 -8.47
C ARG A 11 19.10 10.41 -7.82
N ASN A 12 17.98 10.49 -8.54
CA ASN A 12 16.71 9.80 -8.25
C ASN A 12 16.21 9.98 -6.81
N GLY A 13 16.19 11.22 -6.32
CA GLY A 13 15.69 11.53 -4.99
C GLY A 13 16.68 11.25 -3.84
N VAL A 14 17.85 10.67 -4.11
CA VAL A 14 18.88 10.38 -3.09
C VAL A 14 19.30 11.65 -2.34
N LEU A 15 19.49 12.77 -3.05
CA LEU A 15 19.83 14.05 -2.41
C LEU A 15 18.72 14.51 -1.45
N ARG A 16 17.47 14.43 -1.87
CA ARG A 16 16.29 14.77 -1.05
C ARG A 16 16.25 13.93 0.23
N ASP A 17 16.35 12.61 0.10
CA ASP A 17 16.33 11.70 1.25
C ASP A 17 17.47 11.95 2.23
N LEU A 18 18.64 12.36 1.72
CA LEU A 18 19.77 12.78 2.56
C LEU A 18 19.48 14.08 3.30
N LEU A 19 18.86 15.07 2.64
CA LEU A 19 18.49 16.33 3.27
C LEU A 19 17.45 16.12 4.37
N VAL A 20 16.46 15.26 4.12
CA VAL A 20 15.47 14.85 5.13
C VAL A 20 16.17 14.16 6.31
N ARG A 21 17.06 13.21 6.05
CA ARG A 21 17.80 12.50 7.09
C ARG A 21 18.68 13.39 7.94
N LYS A 22 19.26 14.46 7.36
CA LYS A 22 20.06 15.45 8.07
C LYS A 22 19.22 16.53 8.77
N GLY A 23 17.88 16.46 8.68
CA GLY A 23 16.99 17.48 9.23
C GLY A 23 17.01 18.82 8.48
N ALA A 24 17.66 18.87 7.31
CA ALA A 24 17.69 20.07 6.47
C ALA A 24 16.43 20.23 5.61
N LEU A 25 15.62 19.17 5.48
CA LEU A 25 14.35 19.17 4.79
C LEU A 25 13.34 18.31 5.58
N GLU A 26 12.12 18.81 5.74
CA GLU A 26 11.03 18.03 6.35
C GLU A 26 10.60 16.87 5.42
N PRO A 27 10.22 15.69 5.97
CA PRO A 27 9.61 14.61 5.18
C PRO A 27 8.45 15.15 4.34
N TRP A 28 8.28 14.63 3.13
CA TRP A 28 7.29 15.16 2.20
C TRP A 28 5.87 15.18 2.78
N ASP A 29 5.48 14.12 3.47
CA ASP A 29 4.15 14.00 4.07
C ASP A 29 3.86 15.08 5.13
N ARG A 30 4.89 15.65 5.77
CA ARG A 30 4.78 16.71 6.77
C ARG A 30 4.82 18.12 6.19
N ARG A 31 5.24 18.31 4.93
CA ARG A 31 5.30 19.62 4.29
C ARG A 31 3.90 20.18 4.04
N ILE A 32 3.81 21.49 3.91
CA ILE A 32 2.59 22.18 3.49
C ILE A 32 2.21 21.75 2.07
N CYS A 33 0.92 21.48 1.87
CA CYS A 33 0.31 21.47 0.54
C CYS A 33 -0.02 22.92 0.15
N SER A 34 0.86 23.54 -0.64
CA SER A 34 0.80 24.99 -0.92
C SER A 34 -0.43 25.41 -1.70
N GLU A 35 -1.02 24.52 -2.48
CA GLU A 35 -2.20 24.80 -3.30
C GLU A 35 -3.52 24.60 -2.53
N ALA A 36 -3.47 23.91 -1.38
CA ALA A 36 -4.65 23.55 -0.60
C ALA A 36 -4.94 24.59 0.50
N THR A 37 -6.19 24.63 0.92
CA THR A 37 -6.70 25.41 2.05
C THR A 37 -7.33 24.48 3.09
N VAL A 38 -7.63 24.97 4.27
CA VAL A 38 -8.35 24.20 5.31
C VAL A 38 -9.74 23.76 4.85
N ASN A 39 -10.36 24.46 3.90
CA ASN A 39 -11.67 24.12 3.34
C ASN A 39 -11.63 22.88 2.44
N ASP A 40 -10.45 22.51 1.97
CA ASP A 40 -10.25 21.30 1.16
C ASP A 40 -10.20 20.03 2.02
N LEU A 41 -10.22 20.16 3.35
CA LEU A 41 -10.31 19.05 4.28
C LEU A 41 -11.76 18.69 4.62
N ASP A 42 -12.05 17.40 4.75
CA ASP A 42 -13.32 16.88 5.23
C ASP A 42 -13.32 16.80 6.77
N LEU A 43 -14.04 17.70 7.40
CA LEU A 43 -14.14 17.79 8.87
C LEU A 43 -14.81 16.56 9.50
N LEU A 44 -15.77 15.93 8.79
CA LEU A 44 -16.42 14.72 9.27
C LEU A 44 -15.44 13.55 9.25
N ALA A 45 -14.69 13.39 8.18
CA ALA A 45 -13.66 12.35 8.08
C ALA A 45 -12.57 12.53 9.14
N ILE A 46 -12.14 13.77 9.43
CA ILE A 46 -11.21 14.08 10.53
C ILE A 46 -11.80 13.64 11.86
N ARG A 47 -13.02 14.11 12.18
CA ARG A 47 -13.71 13.78 13.44
C ARG A 47 -13.80 12.26 13.64
N ASP A 48 -14.35 11.56 12.65
CA ASP A 48 -14.60 10.13 12.74
C ASP A 48 -13.29 9.31 12.86
N THR A 49 -12.24 9.75 12.17
CA THR A 49 -10.91 9.14 12.28
C THR A 49 -10.31 9.36 13.66
N LEU A 50 -10.29 10.59 14.14
CA LEU A 50 -9.75 10.93 15.46
C LEU A 50 -10.55 10.25 16.59
N GLN A 51 -11.88 10.10 16.43
CA GLN A 51 -12.72 9.37 17.37
C GLN A 51 -12.34 7.88 17.42
N ARG A 52 -12.16 7.23 16.27
CA ARG A 52 -11.68 5.83 16.20
C ARG A 52 -10.32 5.64 16.83
N MET A 53 -9.48 6.66 16.77
CA MET A 53 -8.13 6.65 17.37
C MET A 53 -8.13 7.03 18.87
N GLY A 54 -9.28 7.39 19.44
CA GLY A 54 -9.39 7.87 20.84
C GLY A 54 -8.74 9.23 21.07
N LEU A 55 -8.60 10.04 20.04
CA LEU A 55 -7.97 11.38 20.11
C LEU A 55 -8.97 12.53 20.03
N PHE A 56 -10.21 12.26 19.65
CA PHE A 56 -11.23 13.28 19.51
C PHE A 56 -11.88 13.60 20.87
N SER A 57 -12.04 14.90 21.16
CA SER A 57 -12.81 15.40 22.29
C SER A 57 -14.09 16.09 21.79
N PRO A 58 -15.28 15.54 22.07
CA PRO A 58 -16.55 16.14 21.64
C PRO A 58 -16.77 17.56 22.17
N GLU A 59 -16.22 17.87 23.35
CA GLU A 59 -16.40 19.16 24.02
C GLU A 59 -15.78 20.32 23.26
N ILE A 60 -14.70 20.07 22.51
CA ILE A 60 -13.96 21.10 21.79
C ILE A 60 -14.28 21.13 20.29
N GLY A 61 -14.98 20.14 19.76
CA GLY A 61 -15.28 20.03 18.34
C GLY A 61 -14.06 19.62 17.47
N VAL A 62 -14.18 19.76 16.16
CA VAL A 62 -13.14 19.37 15.19
C VAL A 62 -12.25 20.55 14.77
N GLU A 63 -12.74 21.77 14.80
CA GLU A 63 -12.04 22.98 14.33
C GLU A 63 -10.68 23.19 15.01
N PRO A 64 -10.51 22.98 16.33
CA PRO A 64 -9.21 23.10 16.99
C PRO A 64 -8.14 22.15 16.46
N TYR A 65 -8.51 21.04 15.81
CA TYR A 65 -7.54 20.13 15.18
C TYR A 65 -6.96 20.67 13.87
N LEU A 66 -7.55 21.72 13.30
CA LEU A 66 -7.00 22.46 12.17
C LEU A 66 -5.97 23.52 12.61
N SER A 67 -5.85 23.78 13.92
CA SER A 67 -4.86 24.74 14.43
C SER A 67 -3.43 24.24 14.18
N PRO A 68 -2.53 25.11 13.68
CA PRO A 68 -1.11 24.81 13.52
C PRO A 68 -0.41 24.43 14.83
N GLU A 69 -0.93 24.92 15.95
CA GLU A 69 -0.37 24.73 17.29
C GLU A 69 -0.78 23.39 17.93
N ARG A 70 -1.81 22.74 17.39
CA ARG A 70 -2.34 21.48 17.94
C ARG A 70 -1.69 20.25 17.32
N GLN A 71 -0.65 19.77 17.96
CA GLN A 71 -0.05 18.47 17.60
C GLN A 71 -1.00 17.31 17.91
N LEU A 72 -1.01 16.29 17.08
CA LEU A 72 -1.80 15.06 17.27
C LEU A 72 -1.14 14.10 18.25
N SER A 73 0.19 14.09 18.28
CA SER A 73 1.01 13.35 19.24
C SER A 73 2.41 13.97 19.32
N PRO A 74 3.25 13.57 20.29
CA PRO A 74 4.64 14.03 20.35
C PRO A 74 5.47 13.73 19.08
N PHE A 75 5.04 12.76 18.28
CA PHE A 75 5.73 12.31 17.06
C PHE A 75 5.08 12.74 15.76
N VAL A 76 3.84 13.27 15.84
CA VAL A 76 3.05 13.65 14.66
C VAL A 76 2.64 15.11 14.80
N PRO A 77 3.01 15.95 13.83
CA PRO A 77 2.66 17.37 13.87
C PRO A 77 1.14 17.58 13.72
N SER A 78 0.72 18.85 13.87
CA SER A 78 -0.63 19.30 13.54
C SER A 78 -1.02 18.95 12.10
N LEU A 79 -2.33 18.84 11.82
CA LEU A 79 -2.86 18.62 10.46
C LEU A 79 -2.50 19.78 9.52
N CYS A 80 -2.42 21.00 10.07
CA CYS A 80 -2.14 22.21 9.31
C CYS A 80 -0.89 22.90 9.84
N LEU A 81 -0.29 23.76 9.03
CA LEU A 81 0.86 24.58 9.36
C LEU A 81 0.61 26.01 8.88
N ARG A 82 1.15 26.99 9.61
CA ARG A 82 1.14 28.40 9.20
C ARG A 82 2.30 28.64 8.22
N GLU A 83 1.96 29.07 7.01
CA GLU A 83 2.94 29.44 6.00
C GLU A 83 3.72 30.69 6.46
N SER A 84 5.04 30.62 6.49
CA SER A 84 5.87 31.66 7.08
C SER A 84 5.79 33.01 6.34
N LEU A 85 5.58 33.02 5.01
CA LEU A 85 5.55 34.22 4.20
C LEU A 85 4.20 34.94 4.23
N THR A 86 3.11 34.20 4.19
CA THR A 86 1.75 34.75 4.06
C THR A 86 0.97 34.76 5.38
N GLY A 87 1.43 34.02 6.38
CA GLY A 87 0.69 33.77 7.60
C GLY A 87 -0.56 32.87 7.44
N THR A 88 -0.82 32.39 6.21
CA THR A 88 -1.98 31.56 5.89
C THR A 88 -1.83 30.18 6.52
N VAL A 89 -2.91 29.66 7.11
CA VAL A 89 -2.96 28.28 7.61
C VAL A 89 -3.30 27.33 6.46
N ARG A 90 -2.44 26.34 6.22
CA ARG A 90 -2.59 25.38 5.14
C ARG A 90 -2.44 23.94 5.65
N PRO A 91 -3.16 22.97 5.05
CA PRO A 91 -3.00 21.57 5.40
C PRO A 91 -1.61 21.05 5.02
N ARG A 92 -1.14 20.08 5.76
CA ARG A 92 0.05 19.30 5.39
C ARG A 92 -0.33 18.22 4.36
N ASN A 93 0.65 17.73 3.63
CA ASN A 93 0.42 16.71 2.59
C ASN A 93 -0.24 15.44 3.16
N PHE A 94 0.16 14.96 4.35
CA PHE A 94 -0.51 13.81 4.96
C PHE A 94 -1.97 14.08 5.31
N ALA A 95 -2.32 15.32 5.68
CA ALA A 95 -3.71 15.67 5.98
C ALA A 95 -4.57 15.65 4.69
N ILE A 96 -4.03 16.12 3.56
CA ILE A 96 -4.70 16.01 2.25
C ILE A 96 -4.86 14.54 1.85
N LEU A 97 -3.82 13.71 2.02
CA LEU A 97 -3.90 12.29 1.69
C LEU A 97 -4.94 11.52 2.52
N LEU A 98 -5.14 11.90 3.80
CA LEU A 98 -6.06 11.22 4.70
C LEU A 98 -7.47 11.81 4.70
N PHE A 99 -7.60 13.12 4.48
CA PHE A 99 -8.85 13.86 4.73
C PHE A 99 -9.21 14.85 3.63
N GLY A 100 -8.48 14.89 2.52
CA GLY A 100 -8.79 15.80 1.40
C GLY A 100 -10.08 15.40 0.67
N ARG A 101 -10.97 16.37 0.41
CA ARG A 101 -12.20 16.14 -0.37
C ARG A 101 -11.90 15.73 -1.81
N GLU A 102 -10.81 16.28 -2.37
CA GLU A 102 -10.33 16.02 -3.74
C GLU A 102 -8.83 15.72 -3.71
N THR A 103 -8.46 14.62 -3.05
CA THR A 103 -7.04 14.26 -2.80
C THR A 103 -6.20 14.28 -4.07
N GLN A 104 -6.71 13.72 -5.19
CA GLN A 104 -5.96 13.61 -6.44
C GLN A 104 -5.78 14.94 -7.16
N ARG A 105 -6.54 15.98 -6.84
CA ARG A 105 -6.31 17.35 -7.33
C ARG A 105 -4.97 17.89 -6.84
N PHE A 106 -4.60 17.59 -5.59
CA PHE A 106 -3.38 18.07 -4.94
C PHE A 106 -2.22 17.07 -5.07
N VAL A 107 -2.53 15.79 -5.12
CA VAL A 107 -1.56 14.70 -5.24
C VAL A 107 -2.02 13.74 -6.35
N PRO A 108 -1.83 14.09 -7.63
CA PRO A 108 -2.43 13.40 -8.77
C PRO A 108 -2.12 11.90 -8.83
N GLY A 109 -0.91 11.49 -8.44
CA GLY A 109 -0.54 10.08 -8.41
C GLY A 109 -1.09 9.28 -7.21
N ALA A 110 -1.74 9.92 -6.22
CA ALA A 110 -2.20 9.28 -4.99
C ALA A 110 -3.46 8.44 -5.21
N PHE A 111 -3.42 7.49 -6.14
CA PHE A 111 -4.47 6.51 -6.37
C PHE A 111 -3.88 5.12 -6.56
N SER A 112 -4.73 4.11 -6.56
CA SER A 112 -4.36 2.72 -6.76
C SER A 112 -5.11 2.13 -7.94
N ILE A 113 -4.49 1.17 -8.64
CA ILE A 113 -5.12 0.37 -9.69
C ILE A 113 -5.16 -1.08 -9.21
N PHE A 114 -6.34 -1.66 -9.17
CA PHE A 114 -6.53 -3.08 -8.93
C PHE A 114 -6.97 -3.76 -10.23
N SER A 115 -6.19 -4.73 -10.71
CA SER A 115 -6.46 -5.46 -11.96
C SER A 115 -6.55 -6.96 -11.69
N THR A 116 -7.44 -7.66 -12.38
CA THR A 116 -7.53 -9.12 -12.35
C THR A 116 -7.38 -9.70 -13.74
N TYR A 117 -6.67 -10.83 -13.85
CA TYR A 117 -6.49 -11.60 -15.06
C TYR A 117 -6.98 -13.03 -14.84
N HIS A 118 -7.59 -13.64 -15.85
CA HIS A 118 -8.06 -15.03 -15.77
C HIS A 118 -6.90 -16.04 -15.80
N GLY A 119 -5.78 -15.69 -16.43
CA GLY A 119 -4.60 -16.54 -16.55
C GLY A 119 -3.45 -16.11 -15.67
N THR A 120 -2.25 -16.53 -16.04
CA THR A 120 -1.01 -16.29 -15.29
C THR A 120 -0.15 -15.20 -15.91
N ASP A 121 -0.52 -14.67 -17.07
CA ASP A 121 0.22 -13.65 -17.81
C ASP A 121 -0.66 -12.42 -18.14
N ARG A 122 -0.01 -11.29 -18.37
CA ARG A 122 -0.70 -10.04 -18.76
C ARG A 122 -1.21 -10.05 -20.19
N SER A 123 -0.75 -10.99 -21.03
CA SER A 123 -1.29 -11.28 -22.35
C SER A 123 -2.59 -12.08 -22.32
N ASP A 124 -2.91 -12.70 -21.17
CA ASP A 124 -4.15 -13.43 -20.98
C ASP A 124 -5.36 -12.49 -20.95
N SER A 125 -6.55 -13.07 -21.09
CA SER A 125 -7.77 -12.29 -21.09
C SER A 125 -7.93 -11.54 -19.77
N TYR A 126 -8.25 -10.27 -19.91
CA TYR A 126 -8.43 -9.30 -18.84
C TYR A 126 -9.80 -9.47 -18.22
N ALA A 127 -9.87 -9.67 -16.93
CA ALA A 127 -11.14 -9.85 -16.22
C ALA A 127 -11.74 -8.53 -15.74
N SER A 128 -10.95 -7.72 -15.01
CA SER A 128 -11.40 -6.43 -14.53
C SER A 128 -10.24 -5.48 -14.21
N ARG A 129 -10.54 -4.18 -14.23
CA ARG A 129 -9.63 -3.13 -13.76
C ARG A 129 -10.43 -2.07 -13.04
N GLN A 130 -10.00 -1.72 -11.85
CA GLN A 130 -10.59 -0.67 -11.04
C GLN A 130 -9.54 0.40 -10.73
N GLU A 131 -9.90 1.65 -10.95
CA GLU A 131 -9.13 2.78 -10.43
C GLU A 131 -9.73 3.20 -9.09
N ILE A 132 -8.92 3.17 -8.06
CA ILE A 132 -9.32 3.40 -6.68
C ILE A 132 -8.68 4.71 -6.24
N ALA A 133 -9.44 5.79 -6.39
CA ALA A 133 -9.12 7.15 -5.98
C ALA A 133 -9.79 7.51 -4.64
N GLY A 134 -9.63 8.75 -4.20
CA GLY A 134 -10.08 9.27 -2.91
C GLY A 134 -8.96 9.31 -1.89
N THR A 135 -9.32 9.48 -0.63
CA THR A 135 -8.37 9.48 0.50
C THR A 135 -7.71 8.11 0.68
N LEU A 136 -6.56 8.06 1.36
CA LEU A 136 -5.91 6.77 1.65
C LEU A 136 -6.76 5.88 2.55
N ILE A 137 -7.61 6.45 3.39
CA ILE A 137 -8.58 5.69 4.22
C ILE A 137 -9.61 5.00 3.32
N GLU A 138 -10.16 5.71 2.34
CA GLU A 138 -11.11 5.15 1.36
C GLU A 138 -10.45 4.12 0.46
N GLN A 139 -9.23 4.41 -0.03
CA GLN A 139 -8.45 3.48 -0.83
C GLN A 139 -8.16 2.19 -0.06
N THR A 140 -7.75 2.29 1.21
CA THR A 140 -7.50 1.12 2.07
C THR A 140 -8.74 0.25 2.17
N ARG A 141 -9.92 0.83 2.43
CA ARG A 141 -11.18 0.06 2.51
C ARG A 141 -11.50 -0.66 1.19
N ARG A 142 -11.50 0.08 0.06
CA ARG A 142 -11.82 -0.49 -1.25
C ARG A 142 -10.80 -1.53 -1.72
N LEU A 143 -9.52 -1.34 -1.41
CA LEU A 143 -8.49 -2.35 -1.67
C LEU A 143 -8.67 -3.59 -0.79
N THR A 144 -9.06 -3.40 0.48
CA THR A 144 -9.42 -4.51 1.38
C THR A 144 -10.53 -5.36 0.77
N ASP A 145 -11.65 -4.75 0.37
CA ASP A 145 -12.77 -5.45 -0.27
C ASP A 145 -12.33 -6.21 -1.53
N SER A 146 -11.47 -5.58 -2.36
CA SER A 146 -10.95 -6.20 -3.58
C SER A 146 -10.00 -7.37 -3.30
N LEU A 147 -9.17 -7.28 -2.26
CA LEU A 147 -8.26 -8.36 -1.86
C LEU A 147 -9.00 -9.52 -1.19
N GLU A 148 -10.03 -9.23 -0.37
CA GLU A 148 -10.90 -10.25 0.22
C GLU A 148 -11.60 -11.08 -0.86
N ALA A 149 -12.04 -10.44 -1.94
CA ALA A 149 -12.64 -11.15 -3.08
C ALA A 149 -11.67 -12.11 -3.78
N GLN A 150 -10.34 -11.95 -3.64
CA GLN A 150 -9.34 -12.88 -4.16
C GLN A 150 -8.98 -14.00 -3.16
N SER A 151 -9.37 -13.87 -1.89
CA SER A 151 -9.06 -14.84 -0.84
C SER A 151 -10.31 -15.63 -0.47
N TYR A 152 -10.47 -16.79 -1.05
CA TYR A 152 -11.62 -17.68 -0.86
C TYR A 152 -11.19 -19.10 -0.47
N ILE A 153 -12.12 -19.86 0.08
CA ILE A 153 -11.90 -21.23 0.49
C ILE A 153 -11.97 -22.15 -0.74
N VAL A 154 -10.94 -22.96 -0.90
CA VAL A 154 -10.82 -23.97 -1.96
C VAL A 154 -11.21 -25.34 -1.40
N PHE A 155 -12.26 -25.94 -2.02
CA PHE A 155 -12.73 -27.28 -1.71
C PHE A 155 -12.31 -28.23 -2.83
N ASP A 156 -11.58 -29.29 -2.50
CA ASP A 156 -11.36 -30.38 -3.45
C ASP A 156 -12.42 -31.46 -3.25
N LYS A 157 -13.45 -31.42 -4.11
CA LYS A 157 -14.53 -32.43 -4.06
C LYS A 157 -14.10 -33.80 -4.51
N THR A 158 -12.93 -33.95 -5.13
CA THR A 158 -12.39 -35.24 -5.60
C THR A 158 -11.69 -35.99 -4.49
N ASP A 159 -11.23 -35.30 -3.46
CA ASP A 159 -10.67 -35.90 -2.23
C ASP A 159 -11.18 -35.16 -0.97
N PRO A 160 -12.33 -35.60 -0.43
CA PRO A 160 -12.91 -34.99 0.77
C PRO A 160 -12.07 -35.16 2.04
N SER A 161 -11.03 -36.01 2.05
CA SER A 161 -10.12 -36.18 3.18
C SER A 161 -9.13 -35.04 3.33
N LEU A 162 -8.93 -34.26 2.27
CA LEU A 162 -8.02 -33.12 2.28
C LEU A 162 -8.65 -31.92 3.00
N PRO A 163 -7.92 -31.26 3.91
CA PRO A 163 -8.42 -30.06 4.56
C PRO A 163 -8.63 -28.93 3.55
N ASN A 164 -9.65 -28.11 3.77
CA ASN A 164 -9.86 -26.89 2.98
C ASN A 164 -8.68 -25.94 3.12
N VAL A 165 -8.38 -25.22 2.07
CA VAL A 165 -7.31 -24.19 2.06
C VAL A 165 -7.87 -22.87 1.60
N ILE A 166 -7.25 -21.77 2.04
CA ILE A 166 -7.56 -20.43 1.58
C ILE A 166 -6.60 -20.08 0.43
N THR A 167 -7.07 -19.36 -0.58
CA THR A 167 -6.26 -18.99 -1.74
C THR A 167 -5.04 -18.16 -1.35
N TYR A 168 -5.24 -17.15 -0.48
CA TYR A 168 -4.19 -16.27 0.06
C TYR A 168 -4.42 -16.01 1.55
N PRO A 169 -3.38 -15.95 2.39
CA PRO A 169 -3.54 -15.57 3.79
C PRO A 169 -3.84 -14.07 3.90
N MET A 170 -5.02 -13.71 4.40
CA MET A 170 -5.49 -12.32 4.46
C MET A 170 -4.51 -11.39 5.19
N ARG A 171 -3.86 -11.90 6.25
CA ARG A 171 -2.88 -11.13 7.00
C ARG A 171 -1.69 -10.68 6.13
N ALA A 172 -1.22 -11.54 5.22
CA ALA A 172 -0.14 -11.19 4.29
C ALA A 172 -0.61 -10.16 3.25
N LEU A 173 -1.84 -10.28 2.75
CA LEU A 173 -2.42 -9.33 1.81
C LEU A 173 -2.60 -7.94 2.43
N TYR A 174 -3.15 -7.86 3.64
CA TYR A 174 -3.33 -6.57 4.34
C TYR A 174 -2.00 -5.89 4.65
N GLU A 175 -1.01 -6.68 5.07
CA GLU A 175 0.32 -6.14 5.33
C GLU A 175 1.00 -5.64 4.05
N ALA A 176 0.87 -6.37 2.94
CA ALA A 176 1.39 -5.96 1.65
C ALA A 176 0.75 -4.65 1.16
N MET A 177 -0.58 -4.53 1.26
CA MET A 177 -1.34 -3.34 0.91
C MET A 177 -0.97 -2.16 1.81
N GLY A 178 -0.99 -2.35 3.13
CA GLY A 178 -0.66 -1.31 4.10
C GLY A 178 0.75 -0.77 3.91
N ASN A 179 1.73 -1.66 3.67
CA ASN A 179 3.10 -1.27 3.35
C ASN A 179 3.18 -0.47 2.04
N ALA A 180 2.46 -0.89 0.99
CA ALA A 180 2.46 -0.18 -0.28
C ALA A 180 1.93 1.25 -0.12
N LEU A 181 0.83 1.45 0.61
CA LEU A 181 0.25 2.77 0.87
C LEU A 181 1.12 3.64 1.79
N ALA A 182 1.64 3.07 2.88
CA ALA A 182 2.41 3.83 3.88
C ALA A 182 3.80 4.25 3.37
N HIS A 183 4.44 3.42 2.53
CA HIS A 183 5.82 3.64 2.08
C HIS A 183 5.96 4.21 0.67
N ARG A 184 4.85 4.34 -0.08
CA ARG A 184 4.85 4.93 -1.41
C ARG A 184 5.56 6.29 -1.44
N ASP A 185 6.30 6.54 -2.52
CA ASP A 185 6.78 7.89 -2.83
C ASP A 185 5.66 8.71 -3.50
N TYR A 186 5.01 9.58 -2.71
CA TYR A 186 3.90 10.41 -3.17
C TYR A 186 4.33 11.61 -4.05
N GLU A 187 5.62 11.86 -4.21
CA GLU A 187 6.15 12.82 -5.19
C GLU A 187 6.19 12.22 -6.61
N GLN A 188 6.00 10.90 -6.76
CA GLN A 188 5.86 10.24 -8.05
C GLN A 188 4.40 10.19 -8.49
N TYR A 189 4.17 10.38 -9.80
CA TYR A 189 2.81 10.37 -10.38
C TYR A 189 2.26 8.96 -10.63
N ASP A 190 3.10 7.93 -10.65
CA ASP A 190 2.68 6.56 -10.87
C ASP A 190 1.81 6.04 -9.72
N PRO A 191 0.65 5.36 -10.00
CA PRO A 191 -0.18 4.77 -8.96
C PRO A 191 0.43 3.50 -8.37
N ILE A 192 -0.06 3.10 -7.20
CA ILE A 192 0.12 1.73 -6.71
C ILE A 192 -0.64 0.80 -7.66
N ARG A 193 0.00 -0.32 -8.04
CA ARG A 193 -0.62 -1.34 -8.89
C ARG A 193 -0.69 -2.65 -8.14
N ILE A 194 -1.91 -3.16 -7.98
CA ILE A 194 -2.15 -4.49 -7.43
C ILE A 194 -2.77 -5.31 -8.57
N THR A 195 -2.11 -6.42 -8.90
CA THR A 195 -2.55 -7.29 -10.01
C THR A 195 -2.75 -8.71 -9.49
N ALA A 196 -3.96 -9.21 -9.58
CA ALA A 196 -4.31 -10.59 -9.26
C ALA A 196 -4.31 -11.43 -10.52
N PHE A 197 -3.49 -12.46 -10.54
CA PHE A 197 -3.45 -13.53 -11.55
C PHE A 197 -4.05 -14.82 -10.97
N ALA A 198 -4.21 -15.81 -11.80
CA ALA A 198 -4.74 -17.10 -11.37
C ALA A 198 -3.85 -17.82 -10.33
N ASP A 199 -2.57 -17.48 -10.24
CA ASP A 199 -1.56 -18.15 -9.42
C ASP A 199 -0.87 -17.26 -8.40
N ARG A 200 -1.06 -15.93 -8.46
CA ARG A 200 -0.37 -14.97 -7.59
C ARG A 200 -1.05 -13.60 -7.53
N ILE A 201 -0.70 -12.82 -6.52
CA ILE A 201 -0.97 -11.37 -6.46
C ILE A 201 0.36 -10.63 -6.50
N GLU A 202 0.45 -9.63 -7.37
CA GLU A 202 1.58 -8.70 -7.48
C GLU A 202 1.19 -7.34 -6.89
N VAL A 203 2.01 -6.80 -5.98
CA VAL A 203 1.86 -5.46 -5.42
C VAL A 203 3.08 -4.64 -5.80
N ASN A 204 2.88 -3.57 -6.58
CA ASN A 204 3.92 -2.66 -7.04
C ASN A 204 3.66 -1.27 -6.47
N SER A 205 4.60 -0.76 -5.68
CA SER A 205 4.52 0.56 -5.05
C SER A 205 5.62 1.48 -5.60
N PRO A 206 5.28 2.69 -6.09
CA PRO A 206 6.26 3.67 -6.54
C PRO A 206 7.19 4.13 -5.42
N GLY A 207 8.47 4.31 -5.77
CA GLY A 207 9.54 4.67 -4.86
C GLY A 207 10.39 3.48 -4.42
N GLY A 208 11.72 3.61 -4.56
CA GLY A 208 12.67 2.61 -4.08
C GLY A 208 12.74 2.56 -2.55
N LEU A 209 13.62 1.74 -2.02
CA LEU A 209 13.87 1.68 -0.58
C LEU A 209 14.43 3.01 -0.05
N PRO A 210 14.02 3.44 1.17
CA PRO A 210 14.63 4.60 1.80
C PRO A 210 16.14 4.43 1.99
N ILE A 211 16.90 5.53 1.91
CA ILE A 211 18.35 5.51 2.05
C ILE A 211 18.77 4.85 3.37
N GLY A 212 19.71 3.92 3.26
CA GLY A 212 20.27 3.18 4.38
C GLY A 212 19.39 2.02 4.87
N VAL A 213 18.40 1.62 4.09
CA VAL A 213 17.82 0.29 4.17
C VAL A 213 18.69 -0.64 3.31
N ASP A 214 19.19 -1.69 3.93
CA ASP A 214 19.91 -2.73 3.21
C ASP A 214 18.90 -3.59 2.42
N PRO A 215 19.06 -3.74 1.08
CA PRO A 215 18.10 -4.48 0.26
C PRO A 215 18.01 -5.97 0.62
N GLU A 216 19.10 -6.59 1.07
CA GLU A 216 19.09 -8.00 1.48
C GLU A 216 18.36 -8.17 2.80
N ALA A 217 18.66 -7.32 3.79
CA ALA A 217 17.94 -7.33 5.06
C ALA A 217 16.44 -7.04 4.86
N PHE A 218 16.08 -6.18 3.89
CA PHE A 218 14.69 -5.93 3.54
C PHE A 218 14.01 -7.18 2.96
N ARG A 219 14.63 -7.85 1.97
CA ARG A 219 14.08 -9.06 1.35
C ARG A 219 13.91 -10.21 2.33
N THR A 220 14.78 -10.30 3.33
CA THR A 220 14.75 -11.35 4.36
C THR A 220 13.92 -10.98 5.59
N GLY A 221 13.30 -9.79 5.60
CA GLY A 221 12.46 -9.32 6.71
C GLY A 221 13.22 -8.90 7.96
N HIS A 222 14.53 -8.66 7.85
CA HIS A 222 15.40 -8.24 8.96
C HIS A 222 15.77 -6.75 8.91
N ALA A 223 15.22 -5.98 7.97
CA ALA A 223 15.46 -4.55 7.92
C ALA A 223 14.76 -3.84 9.08
N GLY A 224 15.48 -2.93 9.75
CA GLY A 224 14.86 -2.05 10.74
C GLY A 224 13.83 -1.11 10.12
N ALA A 225 12.85 -0.68 10.92
CA ALA A 225 11.83 0.26 10.47
C ALA A 225 12.44 1.58 9.99
N LYS A 226 12.16 1.95 8.75
CA LYS A 226 12.49 3.25 8.18
C LYS A 226 11.30 3.74 7.36
N TRP A 227 10.73 4.84 7.79
CA TRP A 227 9.53 5.40 7.21
C TRP A 227 9.88 6.57 6.29
N ARG A 228 9.43 6.50 5.03
CA ARG A 228 9.45 7.64 4.11
C ARG A 228 8.42 8.68 4.55
N ASN A 229 7.22 8.23 4.89
CA ASN A 229 6.06 9.03 5.28
C ASN A 229 5.74 8.76 6.76
N GLN A 230 6.42 9.46 7.66
CA GLN A 230 6.33 9.19 9.10
C GLN A 230 4.96 9.48 9.70
N ALA A 231 4.29 10.54 9.26
CA ALA A 231 2.95 10.86 9.73
C ALA A 231 1.92 9.83 9.25
N LEU A 232 1.98 9.44 7.97
CA LEU A 232 1.12 8.39 7.41
C LEU A 232 1.34 7.06 8.14
N ALA A 233 2.57 6.66 8.38
CA ALA A 233 2.89 5.42 9.09
C ALA A 233 2.26 5.38 10.49
N TRP A 234 2.28 6.49 11.21
CA TRP A 234 1.64 6.60 12.51
C TRP A 234 0.12 6.43 12.42
N PHE A 235 -0.54 7.10 11.44
CA PHE A 235 -1.98 6.92 11.22
C PHE A 235 -2.33 5.49 10.85
N PHE A 236 -1.59 4.89 9.94
CA PHE A 236 -1.82 3.51 9.50
C PHE A 236 -1.69 2.51 10.65
N SER A 237 -0.69 2.69 11.52
CA SER A 237 -0.53 1.89 12.72
C SER A 237 -1.71 2.04 13.69
N ARG A 238 -2.13 3.27 13.97
CA ARG A 238 -3.25 3.55 14.88
C ARG A 238 -4.60 3.08 14.35
N LEU A 239 -4.78 3.13 13.03
CA LEU A 239 -5.98 2.62 12.36
C LEU A 239 -5.90 1.11 12.07
N GLN A 240 -4.79 0.46 12.44
CA GLN A 240 -4.53 -0.97 12.22
C GLN A 240 -4.49 -1.37 10.74
N PHE A 241 -4.12 -0.43 9.86
CA PHE A 241 -3.95 -0.68 8.42
C PHE A 241 -2.56 -1.23 8.08
N ALA A 242 -1.56 -1.03 8.94
CA ALA A 242 -0.21 -1.59 8.84
C ALA A 242 0.43 -1.72 10.23
N GLN A 243 1.42 -2.59 10.36
CA GLN A 243 2.20 -2.70 11.61
C GLN A 243 3.31 -1.65 11.65
N ALA A 244 3.43 -0.91 12.77
CA ALA A 244 4.39 0.18 12.91
C ALA A 244 5.82 -0.24 13.22
N GLU A 245 6.06 -1.48 13.61
CA GLU A 245 7.33 -1.92 14.22
C GLU A 245 8.38 -2.42 13.23
N GLY A 246 8.21 -2.17 11.92
CA GLY A 246 9.15 -2.63 10.88
C GLY A 246 9.12 -4.15 10.65
N GLN A 247 8.12 -4.83 11.14
CA GLN A 247 7.95 -6.28 11.01
C GLN A 247 7.12 -6.70 9.79
N GLY A 248 6.67 -5.74 8.97
CA GLY A 248 5.73 -5.98 7.87
C GLY A 248 6.17 -7.08 6.92
N ILE A 249 7.36 -6.97 6.33
CA ILE A 249 7.93 -8.00 5.45
C ILE A 249 8.18 -9.31 6.23
N GLY A 250 8.74 -9.24 7.42
CA GLY A 250 8.93 -10.40 8.29
C GLY A 250 7.63 -11.12 8.60
N THR A 251 6.54 -10.38 8.83
CA THR A 251 5.20 -10.94 9.05
C THR A 251 4.69 -11.66 7.79
N ILE A 252 4.82 -11.06 6.61
CA ILE A 252 4.43 -11.69 5.33
C ILE A 252 5.18 -13.01 5.15
N LEU A 253 6.51 -12.98 5.25
CA LEU A 253 7.36 -14.16 5.09
C LEU A 253 7.00 -15.26 6.08
N ARG A 254 6.75 -14.90 7.34
CA ARG A 254 6.39 -15.85 8.40
C ARG A 254 5.02 -16.47 8.15
N VAL A 255 4.00 -15.67 7.88
CA VAL A 255 2.62 -16.17 7.65
C VAL A 255 2.58 -17.08 6.44
N MET A 256 3.20 -16.68 5.31
CA MET A 256 3.26 -17.53 4.11
C MET A 256 3.91 -18.89 4.40
N ARG A 257 5.01 -18.89 5.15
CA ARG A 257 5.70 -20.14 5.51
C ARG A 257 4.90 -21.01 6.48
N GLU A 258 4.36 -20.43 7.56
CA GLU A 258 3.64 -21.15 8.61
C GLU A 258 2.36 -21.78 8.09
N GLU A 259 1.69 -21.14 7.13
CA GLU A 259 0.45 -21.63 6.53
C GLU A 259 0.66 -22.45 5.24
N GLY A 260 1.93 -22.78 4.88
CA GLY A 260 2.26 -23.68 3.79
C GLY A 260 2.18 -23.09 2.39
N TYR A 261 2.26 -21.77 2.24
CA TYR A 261 2.35 -21.12 0.94
C TYR A 261 3.79 -21.08 0.43
N PRO A 262 3.97 -21.01 -0.90
CA PRO A 262 5.31 -20.78 -1.46
C PRO A 262 5.88 -19.44 -0.97
N ALA A 263 7.21 -19.35 -0.95
CA ALA A 263 7.88 -18.12 -0.51
C ALA A 263 7.52 -16.94 -1.42
N PRO A 264 7.17 -15.77 -0.87
CA PRO A 264 6.94 -14.57 -1.66
C PRO A 264 8.25 -14.07 -2.28
N THR A 265 8.15 -13.43 -3.44
CA THR A 265 9.28 -12.76 -4.09
C THR A 265 9.22 -11.27 -3.80
N ILE A 266 10.32 -10.73 -3.29
CA ILE A 266 10.44 -9.30 -2.97
C ILE A 266 11.59 -8.73 -3.77
N SER A 267 11.35 -7.68 -4.51
CA SER A 267 12.35 -6.95 -5.28
C SER A 267 12.21 -5.45 -5.12
N SER A 268 13.31 -4.73 -5.27
CA SER A 268 13.32 -3.28 -5.22
C SER A 268 14.35 -2.73 -6.19
N ASN A 269 14.04 -1.60 -6.79
CA ASN A 269 14.95 -0.78 -7.56
C ASN A 269 14.80 0.69 -7.16
N GLU A 270 15.41 1.61 -7.90
CA GLU A 270 15.35 3.05 -7.60
C GLU A 270 13.92 3.64 -7.76
N HIS A 271 13.05 2.98 -8.53
CA HIS A 271 11.74 3.51 -8.91
C HIS A 271 10.58 2.86 -8.18
N GLN A 272 10.72 1.61 -7.76
CA GLN A 272 9.61 0.87 -7.16
C GLN A 272 10.09 -0.26 -6.22
N VAL A 273 9.18 -0.65 -5.34
CA VAL A 273 9.22 -1.91 -4.59
C VAL A 273 8.13 -2.81 -5.13
N SER A 274 8.48 -4.07 -5.43
CA SER A 274 7.57 -5.10 -5.93
C SER A 274 7.53 -6.28 -4.98
N LEU A 275 6.32 -6.74 -4.67
CA LEU A 275 6.05 -7.92 -3.86
C LEU A 275 5.14 -8.85 -4.65
N VAL A 276 5.53 -10.11 -4.78
CA VAL A 276 4.74 -11.18 -5.39
C VAL A 276 4.35 -12.19 -4.32
N LEU A 277 3.05 -12.37 -4.11
CA LEU A 277 2.47 -13.32 -3.18
C LEU A 277 1.89 -14.49 -3.98
N PRO A 278 2.51 -15.68 -4.00
CA PRO A 278 1.97 -16.85 -4.66
C PRO A 278 0.69 -17.35 -3.98
N ALA A 279 -0.25 -17.87 -4.76
CA ALA A 279 -1.43 -18.53 -4.25
C ALA A 279 -1.08 -19.89 -3.62
N HIS A 280 -1.99 -20.43 -2.82
CA HIS A 280 -1.83 -21.76 -2.25
C HIS A 280 -1.69 -22.83 -3.37
N PRO A 281 -0.72 -23.77 -3.28
CA PRO A 281 -0.43 -24.73 -4.35
C PRO A 281 -1.63 -25.56 -4.82
N ARG A 282 -2.53 -25.93 -3.89
CA ARG A 282 -3.77 -26.66 -4.24
C ARG A 282 -4.72 -25.82 -5.07
N HIS A 283 -4.81 -24.52 -4.80
CA HIS A 283 -5.61 -23.61 -5.63
C HIS A 283 -5.06 -23.59 -7.05
N VAL A 284 -3.74 -23.40 -7.19
CA VAL A 284 -3.09 -23.37 -8.51
C VAL A 284 -3.30 -24.68 -9.27
N ALA A 285 -3.14 -25.83 -8.59
CA ALA A 285 -3.36 -27.15 -9.19
C ALA A 285 -4.84 -27.34 -9.64
N MET A 286 -5.80 -26.89 -8.85
CA MET A 286 -7.22 -26.99 -9.18
C MET A 286 -7.58 -26.07 -10.36
N THR A 287 -7.13 -24.83 -10.35
CA THR A 287 -7.34 -23.86 -11.44
C THR A 287 -6.79 -24.39 -12.76
N ARG A 288 -5.58 -24.97 -12.74
CA ARG A 288 -4.97 -25.61 -13.90
C ARG A 288 -5.81 -26.77 -14.45
N ARG A 289 -6.29 -27.67 -13.60
CA ARG A 289 -7.18 -28.78 -13.99
C ARG A 289 -8.46 -28.29 -14.65
N ILE A 290 -9.07 -27.23 -14.12
CA ILE A 290 -10.28 -26.63 -14.69
C ILE A 290 -9.97 -26.04 -16.06
N SER A 291 -8.89 -25.29 -16.23
CA SER A 291 -8.48 -24.70 -17.51
C SER A 291 -8.22 -25.77 -18.57
N GLU A 292 -7.51 -26.85 -18.22
CA GLU A 292 -7.25 -27.98 -19.11
C GLU A 292 -8.55 -28.71 -19.53
N ALA A 293 -9.52 -28.84 -18.60
CA ALA A 293 -10.81 -29.47 -18.89
C ALA A 293 -11.64 -28.61 -19.85
N LEU A 294 -11.68 -27.28 -19.63
CA LEU A 294 -12.40 -26.35 -20.52
C LEU A 294 -11.79 -26.34 -21.94
N GLN A 295 -10.47 -26.30 -22.07
CA GLN A 295 -9.81 -26.37 -23.38
C GLN A 295 -10.11 -27.66 -24.14
N LYS A 296 -10.20 -28.80 -23.44
CA LYS A 296 -10.60 -30.08 -24.05
C LYS A 296 -12.06 -30.07 -24.51
N TYR A 297 -12.96 -29.45 -23.73
CA TYR A 297 -14.34 -29.31 -24.08
C TYR A 297 -14.53 -28.44 -25.32
N ASP A 298 -13.91 -27.27 -25.39
CA ASP A 298 -13.98 -26.37 -26.52
C ASP A 298 -13.43 -27.01 -27.82
N SER A 299 -12.30 -27.71 -27.73
CA SER A 299 -11.72 -28.41 -28.88
C SER A 299 -12.61 -29.56 -29.40
N SER A 300 -13.29 -30.26 -28.49
CA SER A 300 -14.24 -31.34 -28.87
C SER A 300 -15.50 -30.79 -29.50
N THR A 301 -15.98 -29.61 -29.07
CA THR A 301 -17.20 -28.98 -29.58
C THR A 301 -16.96 -28.36 -30.97
N GLN A 302 -15.79 -27.81 -31.25
CA GLN A 302 -15.44 -27.28 -32.57
C GLN A 302 -15.25 -28.36 -33.62
N SER A 303 -14.86 -29.59 -33.23
CA SER A 303 -14.70 -30.71 -34.15
C SER A 303 -16.03 -31.47 -34.49
N SER A 304 -17.12 -31.11 -33.82
CA SER A 304 -18.42 -31.77 -33.96
C SER A 304 -19.46 -31.01 -34.82
N TRP A 305 -19.10 -29.88 -35.42
CA TRP A 305 -19.91 -29.20 -36.42
C TRP A 305 -19.46 -29.61 -37.84
N PRO A 306 -20.35 -30.16 -38.68
CA PRO A 306 -20.03 -30.52 -40.05
C PRO A 306 -19.86 -29.31 -40.97
#